data_880978b4d5c5a681d7d2f75fea08199e
#
_entry.id   880978b4d5c5a681d7d2f75fea08199e
#
_cell.length_a   1.000
_cell.length_b   1.000
_cell.length_c   1.000
_cell.angle_alpha   90.00
_cell.angle_beta   90.00
_cell.angle_gamma   90.00
#
_symmetry.space_group_name_H-M   'P 1'
#
loop_
_entity.id
_entity.type
_entity.pdbx_description
1 polymer ?
#
loop_
_entity_poly.entity_id
_entity_poly.type
_entity_poly.pdbx_seq_one_letter_code
_entity_poly.pdbx_strand_id
1 'polypeptide(L)'
;MQDKITVVVDYLNKVKTRCTYNAAAKALGITPQALRKLLGERRPEASWFVNVGTEEPAGYSAEEKHPELYRTKRIIKSAEVLTRNLDL
;
A
#
# COMPACT_ATOMS: atom_id res chain seq x y z
N MET A 1 -6.05 -14.75 2.62
CA MET A 1 -5.03 -13.70 2.38
C MET A 1 -5.59 -12.54 1.57
N GLN A 2 -6.36 -12.85 0.53
CA GLN A 2 -6.97 -11.82 -0.32
C GLN A 2 -7.86 -10.84 0.46
N ASP A 3 -8.61 -11.34 1.45
CA ASP A 3 -9.47 -10.50 2.27
C ASP A 3 -8.68 -9.49 3.08
N LYS A 4 -7.52 -9.88 3.62
CA LYS A 4 -6.66 -8.97 4.38
C LYS A 4 -6.05 -7.91 3.48
N ILE A 5 -5.70 -8.26 2.25
CA ILE A 5 -5.19 -7.30 1.27
C ILE A 5 -6.26 -6.26 0.95
N THR A 6 -7.49 -6.70 0.75
CA THR A 6 -8.61 -5.79 0.50
C THR A 6 -8.80 -4.83 1.66
N VAL A 7 -8.70 -5.31 2.90
CA VAL A 7 -8.81 -4.47 4.10
C VAL A 7 -7.73 -3.39 4.09
N VAL A 8 -6.48 -3.76 3.77
CA VAL A 8 -5.38 -2.79 3.72
C VAL A 8 -5.60 -1.77 2.60
N VAL A 9 -5.98 -2.23 1.41
CA VAL A 9 -6.25 -1.35 0.27
C VAL A 9 -7.36 -0.35 0.63
N ASP A 10 -8.45 -0.82 1.20
CA ASP A 10 -9.58 0.03 1.58
C ASP A 10 -9.16 1.05 2.64
N TYR A 11 -8.37 0.63 3.61
CA TYR A 11 -7.87 1.52 4.65
C TYR A 11 -7.03 2.66 4.04
N LEU A 12 -6.08 2.32 3.16
CA LEU A 12 -5.22 3.32 2.54
C LEU A 12 -6.02 4.29 1.67
N ASN A 13 -7.04 3.79 0.97
CA ASN A 13 -7.95 4.66 0.21
C ASN A 13 -8.74 5.59 1.11
N LYS A 14 -9.12 5.12 2.29
CA LYS A 14 -9.88 5.92 3.26
C LYS A 14 -9.03 7.03 3.86
N VAL A 15 -7.81 6.71 4.29
CA VAL A 15 -6.92 7.69 4.94
C VAL A 15 -6.07 8.47 3.96
N LYS A 16 -6.06 8.07 2.69
CA LYS A 16 -5.32 8.73 1.61
C LYS A 16 -3.84 8.91 1.95
N THR A 17 -3.26 7.83 2.46
CA THR A 17 -1.86 7.81 2.92
C THR A 17 -1.13 6.66 2.25
N ARG A 18 0.07 6.93 1.75
CA ARG A 18 0.91 5.90 1.14
C ARG A 18 1.49 4.96 2.20
N CYS A 19 1.79 3.73 1.79
CA CYS A 19 2.37 2.72 2.66
C CYS A 19 3.45 1.97 1.88
N THR A 20 4.59 1.67 2.50
CA THR A 20 5.63 0.94 1.80
C THR A 20 5.21 -0.52 1.59
N TYR A 21 5.70 -1.13 0.51
CA TYR A 21 5.46 -2.56 0.27
C TYR A 21 5.96 -3.39 1.45
N ASN A 22 7.12 -3.02 2.00
CA ASN A 22 7.71 -3.76 3.12
C ASN A 22 6.83 -3.73 4.37
N ALA A 23 6.29 -2.57 4.71
CA ALA A 23 5.41 -2.42 5.87
C ALA A 23 4.14 -3.26 5.71
N ALA A 24 3.50 -3.16 4.55
CA ALA A 24 2.27 -3.90 4.28
C ALA A 24 2.52 -5.41 4.26
N ALA A 25 3.60 -5.85 3.59
CA ALA A 25 3.93 -7.26 3.50
C ALA A 25 4.24 -7.84 4.87
N LYS A 26 4.99 -7.12 5.70
CA LYS A 26 5.31 -7.57 7.05
C LYS A 26 4.05 -7.67 7.91
N ALA A 27 3.15 -6.70 7.80
CA ALA A 27 1.88 -6.73 8.53
C ALA A 27 1.02 -7.92 8.15
N LEU A 28 1.08 -8.33 6.87
CA LEU A 28 0.32 -9.46 6.35
C LEU A 28 1.04 -10.80 6.50
N GLY A 29 2.32 -10.79 6.91
CA GLY A 29 3.10 -12.01 7.04
C GLY A 29 3.54 -12.62 5.72
N ILE A 30 3.74 -11.81 4.68
CA ILE A 30 4.16 -12.25 3.36
C ILE A 30 5.37 -11.43 2.88
N THR A 31 5.96 -11.83 1.76
CA THR A 31 7.06 -11.08 1.16
C THR A 31 6.52 -9.91 0.32
N PRO A 32 7.34 -8.85 0.09
CA PRO A 32 6.92 -7.76 -0.79
C PRO A 32 6.61 -8.25 -2.22
N GLN A 33 7.32 -9.25 -2.72
CA GLN A 33 7.04 -9.82 -4.04
C GLN A 33 5.67 -10.51 -4.06
N ALA A 34 5.33 -11.25 -3.02
CA ALA A 34 4.03 -11.89 -2.91
C ALA A 34 2.92 -10.84 -2.84
N LEU A 35 3.15 -9.75 -2.11
CA LEU A 35 2.19 -8.65 -2.04
C LEU A 35 1.92 -8.05 -3.42
N ARG A 36 2.97 -7.75 -4.19
CA ARG A 36 2.82 -7.20 -5.53
C ARG A 36 1.99 -8.12 -6.43
N LYS A 37 2.24 -9.42 -6.32
CA LYS A 37 1.53 -10.43 -7.10
C LYS A 37 0.05 -10.46 -6.73
N LEU A 38 -0.25 -10.40 -5.45
CA LEU A 38 -1.63 -10.46 -4.95
C LEU A 38 -2.41 -9.17 -5.23
N LEU A 39 -1.73 -8.04 -5.37
CA LEU A 39 -2.39 -6.77 -5.74
C LEU A 39 -2.91 -6.81 -7.17
N GLY A 40 -2.31 -7.63 -8.04
CA GLY A 40 -2.78 -7.80 -9.40
C GLY A 40 -2.50 -6.59 -10.29
N GLU A 41 -3.50 -6.17 -11.05
CA GLU A 41 -3.35 -5.09 -12.01
C GLU A 41 -3.06 -3.75 -11.35
N ARG A 42 -2.30 -2.91 -12.05
CA ARG A 42 -2.03 -1.54 -11.63
C ARG A 42 -3.30 -0.72 -11.78
N ARG A 43 -3.78 -0.19 -10.67
CA ARG A 43 -5.00 0.60 -10.63
C ARG A 43 -4.89 1.66 -9.54
N PRO A 44 -5.62 2.78 -9.63
CA PRO A 44 -5.50 3.86 -8.63
C PRO A 44 -5.72 3.39 -7.19
N GLU A 45 -6.63 2.45 -6.94
CA GLU A 45 -6.91 1.94 -5.60
C GLU A 45 -5.73 1.22 -4.99
N ALA A 46 -4.82 0.66 -5.81
CA ALA A 46 -3.65 -0.07 -5.35
C ALA A 46 -2.37 0.77 -5.41
N SER A 47 -2.44 2.02 -5.86
CA SER A 47 -1.27 2.87 -6.02
C SER A 47 -0.69 3.38 -4.69
N TRP A 48 -1.38 3.16 -3.59
CA TRP A 48 -0.92 3.58 -2.26
C TRP A 48 0.32 2.83 -1.77
N PHE A 49 0.61 1.65 -2.35
CA PHE A 49 1.80 0.88 -1.99
C PHE A 49 2.99 1.41 -2.77
N VAL A 50 4.05 1.80 -2.06
CA VAL A 50 5.21 2.47 -2.66
C VAL A 50 6.51 1.79 -2.28
N ASN A 51 7.56 2.00 -3.08
CA ASN A 51 8.92 1.57 -2.76
C ASN A 51 9.51 2.44 -1.67
N VAL A 52 10.26 1.84 -0.77
CA VAL A 52 10.88 2.56 0.35
C VAL A 52 11.86 3.63 -0.13
N GLY A 53 12.60 3.35 -1.17
CA GLY A 53 13.63 4.27 -1.66
C GLY A 53 13.09 5.43 -2.48
N THR A 54 12.11 5.17 -3.34
CA THR A 54 11.55 6.19 -4.24
C THR A 54 10.30 6.84 -3.69
N GLU A 55 9.63 6.18 -2.75
CA GLU A 55 8.34 6.61 -2.22
C GLU A 55 7.26 6.69 -3.30
N GLU A 56 7.44 5.89 -4.36
CA GLU A 56 6.53 5.84 -5.50
C GLU A 56 6.06 4.41 -5.77
N PRO A 57 4.85 4.23 -6.35
CA PRO A 57 4.38 2.90 -6.74
C PRO A 57 5.27 2.33 -7.85
N ALA A 58 5.58 1.05 -7.75
CA ALA A 58 6.48 0.40 -8.70
C ALA A 58 5.82 0.26 -10.08
N GLY A 59 6.41 0.89 -11.09
CA GLY A 59 5.97 0.75 -12.47
C GLY A 59 4.62 1.38 -12.81
N TYR A 60 4.08 2.22 -11.95
CA TYR A 60 2.81 2.90 -12.22
C TYR A 60 3.04 4.12 -13.10
N SER A 61 2.17 4.31 -14.11
CA SER A 61 2.14 5.54 -14.89
C SER A 61 1.35 6.60 -14.11
N ALA A 62 1.45 7.86 -14.54
CA ALA A 62 0.71 8.94 -13.91
C ALA A 62 -0.80 8.68 -13.90
N GLU A 63 -1.31 8.06 -14.95
CA GLU A 63 -2.74 7.77 -15.08
C GLU A 63 -3.20 6.64 -14.17
N GLU A 64 -2.29 5.73 -13.81
CA GLU A 64 -2.60 4.60 -12.94
C GLU A 64 -2.52 4.95 -11.46
N LYS A 65 -1.98 6.12 -11.12
CA LYS A 65 -1.86 6.59 -9.74
C LYS A 65 -3.15 7.24 -9.29
N HIS A 66 -3.46 7.07 -8.00
CA HIS A 66 -4.63 7.74 -7.43
C HIS A 66 -4.44 9.26 -7.49
N PRO A 67 -5.49 10.02 -7.85
CA PRO A 67 -5.36 11.49 -7.96
C PRO A 67 -4.93 12.17 -6.66
N GLU A 68 -5.19 11.56 -5.52
CA GLU A 68 -4.85 12.14 -4.22
C GLU A 68 -3.60 11.52 -3.59
N LEU A 69 -2.80 10.79 -4.38
CA LEU A 69 -1.64 10.04 -3.88
C LEU A 69 -0.64 10.92 -3.13
N TYR A 70 -0.47 12.16 -3.55
CA TYR A 70 0.48 13.09 -2.93
C TYR A 70 -0.18 14.12 -2.01
N ARG A 71 -1.43 13.94 -1.69
CA ARG A 71 -2.17 14.85 -0.81
C ARG A 71 -1.53 14.93 0.58
N THR A 72 -1.07 13.80 1.09
CA THR A 72 -0.42 13.71 2.40
C THR A 72 1.04 13.31 2.18
N LYS A 73 1.95 14.03 2.85
CA LYS A 73 3.39 13.70 2.80
C LYS A 73 3.75 12.52 3.68
N ARG A 74 2.87 12.15 4.59
CA ARG A 74 3.08 11.03 5.49
C ARG A 74 3.04 9.71 4.74
N ILE A 75 3.98 8.83 5.07
CA ILE A 75 4.04 7.49 4.49
C ILE A 75 4.15 6.48 5.63
N ILE A 76 3.33 5.46 5.62
CA ILE A 76 3.40 4.40 6.62
C ILE A 76 4.57 3.49 6.27
N LYS A 77 5.61 3.52 7.10
CA LYS A 77 6.83 2.73 6.90
C LYS A 77 6.98 1.61 7.93
N SER A 78 6.05 1.52 8.87
CA SER A 78 6.10 0.54 9.95
C SER A 78 4.89 -0.39 9.89
N ALA A 79 5.17 -1.70 9.92
CA ALA A 79 4.12 -2.71 9.97
C ALA A 79 3.29 -2.59 11.25
N GLU A 80 3.90 -2.14 12.34
CA GLU A 80 3.21 -1.97 13.62
C GLU A 80 2.11 -0.92 13.55
N VAL A 81 2.37 0.18 12.86
CA VAL A 81 1.38 1.24 12.67
C VAL A 81 0.18 0.69 11.90
N LEU A 82 0.45 -0.02 10.83
CA LEU A 82 -0.60 -0.60 9.99
C LEU A 82 -1.41 -1.64 10.76
N THR A 83 -0.72 -2.55 11.44
CA THR A 83 -1.35 -3.62 12.23
C THR A 83 -2.24 -3.05 13.33
N ARG A 84 -1.75 -2.04 14.03
CA ARG A 84 -2.50 -1.38 15.11
C ARG A 84 -3.78 -0.74 14.60
N ASN A 85 -3.69 -0.01 13.48
CA ASN A 85 -4.82 0.71 12.92
C ASN A 85 -5.87 -0.21 12.30
N LEU A 86 -5.46 -1.37 11.81
CA LEU A 86 -6.34 -2.34 11.16
C LEU A 86 -6.76 -3.49 12.05
N ASP A 87 -6.22 -3.54 13.25
CA ASP A 87 -6.52 -4.62 14.21
C ASP A 87 -6.22 -6.01 13.62
N LEU A 88 -5.10 -6.10 12.93
CA LEU A 88 -4.66 -7.36 12.31
C LEU A 88 -3.89 -8.25 13.29
#